data_a467a80a76804bcabe25bcfb61e6b33b
#
_entry.id   a467a80a76804bcabe25bcfb61e6b33b
#
_cell.length_a   1.000
_cell.length_b   1.000
_cell.length_c   1.000
_cell.angle_alpha   90.00
_cell.angle_beta   90.00
_cell.angle_gamma   90.00
#
_symmetry.space_group_name_H-M   'P 1'
#
loop_
_entity.id
_entity.type
_entity.pdbx_description
1 polymer ?
#
loop_
_entity_poly.entity_id
_entity_poly.type
_entity_poly.pdbx_seq_one_letter_code
_entity_poly.pdbx_strand_id
1 'polypeptide(L)'
;MFKISTLLTLLFICSLAISAQDSTYYALYNSKGKQVGIATMIEELAEQDIVLFGELHNDQTLHKLQLTVAQRLNDKKRLMFGAEMLERHNQSLIDEYLQGIIDTSHLFEEADLWPNFKSDYLPLLDFAKEKKAPFIATNIPRTLAKIAAFKNIKYLDSIRTDTLNSLMCPFPFSLPEKAKPYKELIKSDFGASHGMDTRKIVAAQALKDATMASSILELYNSERIFLHFNGDFHSKDHGGIAYWLNFYSDKKLDISVISSVESNSLDFKKEWKKQGDFIIVVLENGPKSY
;
A
#
# COMPACT_ATOMS: atom_id res chain seq x y z
N MET A 1 25.94 -63.91 -20.77
CA MET A 1 26.58 -62.58 -20.58
C MET A 1 25.53 -61.50 -20.82
N PHE A 2 24.89 -61.01 -19.74
CA PHE A 2 23.96 -59.91 -19.79
C PHE A 2 24.64 -58.63 -19.37
N LYS A 3 24.70 -57.63 -20.25
CA LYS A 3 25.21 -56.29 -19.94
C LYS A 3 24.09 -55.49 -19.31
N ILE A 4 24.24 -55.13 -18.05
CA ILE A 4 23.38 -54.17 -17.35
C ILE A 4 23.87 -52.78 -17.74
N SER A 5 23.02 -52.03 -18.46
CA SER A 5 23.24 -50.65 -18.83
C SER A 5 22.66 -49.78 -17.70
N THR A 6 23.52 -49.14 -16.94
CA THR A 6 23.12 -48.23 -15.87
C THR A 6 22.77 -46.87 -16.49
N LEU A 7 21.49 -46.52 -16.49
CA LEU A 7 20.99 -45.23 -16.94
C LEU A 7 21.15 -44.22 -15.78
N LEU A 8 22.15 -43.36 -15.90
CA LEU A 8 22.35 -42.24 -14.95
C LEU A 8 21.34 -41.14 -15.26
N THR A 9 20.33 -41.02 -14.41
CA THR A 9 19.35 -39.90 -14.48
C THR A 9 19.99 -38.68 -13.83
N LEU A 10 20.46 -37.72 -14.64
CA LEU A 10 20.90 -36.42 -14.18
C LEU A 10 19.67 -35.61 -13.75
N LEU A 11 19.45 -35.48 -12.44
CA LEU A 11 18.53 -34.50 -11.89
C LEU A 11 19.12 -33.09 -12.11
N PHE A 12 18.56 -32.36 -13.05
CA PHE A 12 18.83 -30.95 -13.27
C PHE A 12 18.13 -30.18 -12.13
N ILE A 13 18.85 -29.92 -11.02
CA ILE A 13 18.39 -28.95 -10.00
C ILE A 13 18.57 -27.57 -10.63
N CYS A 14 17.51 -27.05 -11.23
CA CYS A 14 17.44 -25.66 -11.65
C CYS A 14 17.33 -24.82 -10.37
N SER A 15 18.46 -24.50 -9.74
CA SER A 15 18.53 -23.48 -8.71
C SER A 15 18.24 -22.15 -9.41
N LEU A 16 17.03 -21.65 -9.23
CA LEU A 16 16.70 -20.26 -9.52
C LEU A 16 17.64 -19.37 -8.67
N ALA A 17 18.75 -18.99 -9.27
CA ALA A 17 19.59 -17.93 -8.74
C ALA A 17 18.76 -16.65 -8.77
N ILE A 18 18.15 -16.31 -7.63
CA ILE A 18 17.61 -14.98 -7.38
C ILE A 18 18.80 -14.03 -7.54
N SER A 19 18.70 -13.11 -8.48
CA SER A 19 19.73 -12.12 -8.75
C SER A 19 20.14 -11.45 -7.44
N ALA A 20 21.39 -11.66 -7.03
CA ALA A 20 21.98 -11.09 -5.82
C ALA A 20 22.17 -9.56 -5.91
N GLN A 21 21.72 -8.94 -7.01
CA GLN A 21 21.95 -7.54 -7.31
C GLN A 21 20.95 -6.59 -6.64
N ASP A 22 19.76 -7.09 -6.23
CA ASP A 22 18.74 -6.24 -5.58
C ASP A 22 18.91 -6.15 -4.05
N SER A 23 19.63 -7.06 -3.41
CA SER A 23 19.82 -7.06 -1.95
C SER A 23 20.82 -6.01 -1.43
N THR A 24 21.41 -5.21 -2.31
CA THR A 24 22.40 -4.20 -1.93
C THR A 24 21.79 -2.98 -1.26
N TYR A 25 20.53 -2.67 -1.54
CA TYR A 25 19.88 -1.45 -1.09
C TYR A 25 18.79 -1.63 -0.02
N TYR A 26 18.45 -2.86 0.35
CA TYR A 26 17.46 -3.12 1.36
C TYR A 26 17.76 -4.34 2.23
N ALA A 27 17.17 -4.36 3.44
CA ALA A 27 17.07 -5.54 4.29
C ALA A 27 15.62 -5.69 4.80
N LEU A 28 15.17 -6.93 4.95
CA LEU A 28 13.83 -7.25 5.41
C LEU A 28 13.89 -7.89 6.80
N TYR A 29 13.08 -7.39 7.71
CA TYR A 29 12.99 -7.86 9.09
C TYR A 29 11.54 -8.17 9.46
N ASN A 30 11.34 -9.13 10.35
CA ASN A 30 10.04 -9.31 11.01
C ASN A 30 9.88 -8.35 12.20
N SER A 31 8.69 -8.31 12.79
CA SER A 31 8.35 -7.44 13.95
C SER A 31 9.24 -7.67 15.18
N LYS A 32 9.98 -8.80 15.25
CA LYS A 32 10.92 -9.10 16.34
C LYS A 32 12.33 -8.58 16.06
N GLY A 33 12.59 -8.04 14.86
CA GLY A 33 13.89 -7.57 14.40
C GLY A 33 14.81 -8.68 13.92
N LYS A 34 14.26 -9.86 13.61
CA LYS A 34 15.00 -10.93 12.95
C LYS A 34 14.98 -10.70 11.44
N GLN A 35 16.14 -10.69 10.81
CA GLN A 35 16.22 -10.63 9.35
C GLN A 35 15.59 -11.88 8.74
N VAL A 36 14.78 -11.70 7.72
CA VAL A 36 14.06 -12.76 7.01
C VAL A 36 14.17 -12.58 5.50
N GLY A 37 13.90 -13.63 4.75
CA GLY A 37 13.83 -13.56 3.29
C GLY A 37 12.41 -13.22 2.81
N ILE A 38 12.31 -12.75 1.56
CA ILE A 38 11.00 -12.47 0.92
C ILE A 38 10.10 -13.72 0.95
N ALA A 39 10.64 -14.92 0.74
CA ALA A 39 9.85 -16.15 0.76
C ALA A 39 9.13 -16.36 2.11
N THR A 40 9.82 -16.12 3.24
CA THR A 40 9.22 -16.21 4.57
C THR A 40 8.11 -15.20 4.74
N MET A 41 8.31 -13.96 4.30
CA MET A 41 7.28 -12.92 4.33
C MET A 41 6.05 -13.33 3.51
N ILE A 42 6.24 -13.83 2.29
CA ILE A 42 5.13 -14.24 1.41
C ILE A 42 4.31 -15.37 2.02
N GLU A 43 4.93 -16.37 2.67
CA GLU A 43 4.19 -17.45 3.34
C GLU A 43 3.29 -16.90 4.47
N GLU A 44 3.79 -15.95 5.28
CA GLU A 44 3.00 -15.34 6.36
C GLU A 44 1.89 -14.41 5.81
N LEU A 45 2.17 -13.66 4.73
CA LEU A 45 1.20 -12.76 4.09
C LEU A 45 0.07 -13.52 3.36
N ALA A 46 0.33 -14.74 2.89
CA ALA A 46 -0.66 -15.56 2.19
C ALA A 46 -1.85 -15.97 3.06
N GLU A 47 -1.68 -15.93 4.38
CA GLU A 47 -2.72 -16.25 5.37
C GLU A 47 -3.56 -15.02 5.79
N GLN A 48 -3.25 -13.84 5.26
CA GLN A 48 -3.91 -12.59 5.64
C GLN A 48 -5.14 -12.29 4.77
N ASP A 49 -6.06 -11.51 5.33
CA ASP A 49 -7.19 -10.93 4.58
C ASP A 49 -6.75 -9.69 3.82
N ILE A 50 -6.00 -8.82 4.49
CA ILE A 50 -5.54 -7.53 3.98
C ILE A 50 -4.06 -7.36 4.27
N VAL A 51 -3.30 -6.93 3.27
CA VAL A 51 -1.89 -6.55 3.38
C VAL A 51 -1.76 -5.07 3.03
N LEU A 52 -1.28 -4.27 3.96
CA LEU A 52 -0.98 -2.86 3.76
C LEU A 52 0.53 -2.71 3.54
N PHE A 53 0.93 -2.34 2.33
CA PHE A 53 2.32 -2.10 1.98
C PHE A 53 2.63 -0.61 2.10
N GLY A 54 3.25 -0.22 3.20
CA GLY A 54 3.73 1.14 3.44
C GLY A 54 5.02 1.42 2.68
N GLU A 55 5.06 2.50 1.91
CA GLU A 55 6.17 2.88 1.04
C GLU A 55 6.76 4.25 1.38
N LEU A 56 7.95 4.51 0.84
CA LEU A 56 8.51 5.85 0.63
C LEU A 56 8.30 6.19 -0.85
N HIS A 57 7.47 7.16 -1.14
CA HIS A 57 6.89 7.44 -2.48
C HIS A 57 7.91 7.65 -3.61
N ASN A 58 9.15 7.94 -3.30
CA ASN A 58 10.21 8.17 -4.28
C ASN A 58 11.30 7.07 -4.29
N ASP A 59 11.10 5.96 -3.59
CA ASP A 59 12.10 4.90 -3.49
C ASP A 59 11.89 3.78 -4.52
N GLN A 60 12.74 3.73 -5.54
CA GLN A 60 12.65 2.74 -6.62
C GLN A 60 12.85 1.29 -6.14
N THR A 61 13.60 1.08 -5.04
CA THR A 61 13.78 -0.25 -4.47
C THR A 61 12.47 -0.78 -3.91
N LEU A 62 11.70 0.09 -3.22
CA LEU A 62 10.39 -0.28 -2.69
C LEU A 62 9.39 -0.56 -3.81
N HIS A 63 9.35 0.23 -4.88
CA HIS A 63 8.44 -0.02 -6.00
C HIS A 63 8.71 -1.35 -6.71
N LYS A 64 9.98 -1.73 -6.87
CA LYS A 64 10.34 -3.07 -7.37
C LYS A 64 9.93 -4.18 -6.40
N LEU A 65 10.07 -3.95 -5.09
CA LEU A 65 9.64 -4.91 -4.08
C LEU A 65 8.13 -5.06 -4.04
N GLN A 66 7.36 -3.99 -4.20
CA GLN A 66 5.90 -4.03 -4.31
C GLN A 66 5.45 -4.97 -5.45
N LEU A 67 6.04 -4.81 -6.65
CA LEU A 67 5.74 -5.69 -7.77
C LEU A 67 6.18 -7.14 -7.48
N THR A 68 7.35 -7.35 -6.90
CA THR A 68 7.83 -8.68 -6.51
C THR A 68 6.90 -9.35 -5.51
N VAL A 69 6.44 -8.63 -4.49
CA VAL A 69 5.49 -9.12 -3.49
C VAL A 69 4.16 -9.45 -4.15
N ALA A 70 3.63 -8.56 -5.00
CA ALA A 70 2.38 -8.80 -5.73
C ALA A 70 2.44 -10.08 -6.58
N GLN A 71 3.52 -10.27 -7.33
CA GLN A 71 3.73 -11.45 -8.16
C GLN A 71 3.76 -12.73 -7.33
N ARG A 72 4.63 -12.78 -6.31
CA ARG A 72 4.81 -13.98 -5.47
C ARG A 72 3.59 -14.31 -4.62
N LEU A 73 2.89 -13.27 -4.12
CA LEU A 73 1.69 -13.48 -3.34
C LEU A 73 0.53 -13.98 -4.22
N ASN A 74 0.43 -13.50 -5.48
CA ASN A 74 -0.54 -13.99 -6.44
C ASN A 74 -0.32 -15.46 -6.86
N ASP A 75 0.91 -15.99 -6.73
CA ASP A 75 1.19 -17.41 -6.93
C ASP A 75 0.62 -18.29 -5.78
N LYS A 76 0.32 -17.69 -4.62
CA LYS A 76 -0.23 -18.37 -3.44
C LYS A 76 -1.75 -18.25 -3.38
N LYS A 77 -2.27 -17.05 -3.53
CA LYS A 77 -3.70 -16.74 -3.43
C LYS A 77 -4.05 -15.60 -4.39
N ARG A 78 -5.25 -15.63 -4.97
CA ARG A 78 -5.71 -14.56 -5.85
C ARG A 78 -5.68 -13.22 -5.12
N LEU A 79 -5.27 -12.17 -5.82
CA LEU A 79 -5.21 -10.84 -5.28
C LEU A 79 -6.34 -9.95 -5.81
N MET A 80 -6.64 -8.94 -5.05
CA MET A 80 -7.21 -7.67 -5.49
C MET A 80 -6.31 -6.56 -4.96
N PHE A 81 -6.23 -5.48 -5.69
CA PHE A 81 -5.29 -4.41 -5.42
C PHE A 81 -6.01 -3.11 -5.08
N GLY A 82 -5.33 -2.25 -4.34
CA GLY A 82 -5.73 -0.88 -4.12
C GLY A 82 -4.52 0.01 -3.90
N ALA A 83 -4.67 1.30 -4.17
CA ALA A 83 -3.59 2.25 -3.99
C ALA A 83 -4.06 3.63 -3.55
N GLU A 84 -3.30 4.25 -2.62
CA GLU A 84 -3.44 5.65 -2.25
C GLU A 84 -3.25 6.59 -3.44
N MET A 85 -2.39 6.22 -4.39
CA MET A 85 -2.03 7.03 -5.56
C MET A 85 -3.15 7.13 -6.59
N LEU A 86 -4.25 6.39 -6.39
CA LEU A 86 -5.44 6.43 -7.23
C LEU A 86 -6.63 7.00 -6.45
N GLU A 87 -7.16 8.11 -6.94
CA GLU A 87 -8.32 8.80 -6.35
C GLU A 87 -9.63 8.19 -6.85
N ARG A 88 -10.63 8.02 -5.97
CA ARG A 88 -11.89 7.29 -6.26
C ARG A 88 -12.62 7.74 -7.52
N HIS A 89 -12.55 9.01 -7.88
CA HIS A 89 -13.19 9.52 -9.09
C HIS A 89 -12.59 8.99 -10.40
N ASN A 90 -11.39 8.43 -10.36
CA ASN A 90 -10.73 7.80 -11.51
C ASN A 90 -11.08 6.31 -11.68
N GLN A 91 -11.92 5.71 -10.82
CA GLN A 91 -12.17 4.25 -10.87
C GLN A 91 -12.65 3.78 -12.24
N SER A 92 -13.53 4.50 -12.92
CA SER A 92 -14.01 4.10 -14.26
C SER A 92 -12.87 4.02 -15.29
N LEU A 93 -11.95 4.99 -15.29
CA LEU A 93 -10.78 4.98 -16.17
C LEU A 93 -9.84 3.80 -15.87
N ILE A 94 -9.65 3.50 -14.57
CA ILE A 94 -8.87 2.33 -14.16
C ILE A 94 -9.52 1.04 -14.65
N ASP A 95 -10.83 0.89 -14.50
CA ASP A 95 -11.58 -0.29 -14.96
C ASP A 95 -11.50 -0.45 -16.48
N GLU A 96 -11.66 0.62 -17.24
CA GLU A 96 -11.54 0.63 -18.70
C GLU A 96 -10.11 0.25 -19.15
N TYR A 97 -9.09 0.74 -18.44
CA TYR A 97 -7.70 0.35 -18.69
C TYR A 97 -7.46 -1.13 -18.43
N LEU A 98 -7.93 -1.66 -17.30
CA LEU A 98 -7.80 -3.07 -16.95
C LEU A 98 -8.51 -3.99 -17.95
N GLN A 99 -9.64 -3.55 -18.48
CA GLN A 99 -10.39 -4.27 -19.51
C GLN A 99 -9.79 -4.13 -20.92
N GLY A 100 -8.80 -3.23 -21.10
CA GLY A 100 -8.19 -2.97 -22.41
C GLY A 100 -9.07 -2.13 -23.34
N ILE A 101 -10.07 -1.43 -22.83
CA ILE A 101 -10.93 -0.50 -23.57
C ILE A 101 -10.16 0.75 -23.93
N ILE A 102 -9.34 1.26 -23.01
CA ILE A 102 -8.42 2.37 -23.22
C ILE A 102 -6.97 1.89 -23.11
N ASP A 103 -6.08 2.61 -23.75
CA ASP A 103 -4.64 2.39 -23.68
C ASP A 103 -3.98 3.27 -22.59
N THR A 104 -2.67 3.10 -22.43
CA THR A 104 -1.87 3.88 -21.46
C THR A 104 -1.89 5.38 -21.76
N SER A 105 -1.89 5.78 -23.02
CA SER A 105 -1.88 7.20 -23.40
C SER A 105 -3.16 7.89 -22.94
N HIS A 106 -4.31 7.25 -23.23
CA HIS A 106 -5.62 7.76 -22.80
C HIS A 106 -5.74 7.82 -21.27
N LEU A 107 -5.27 6.79 -20.57
CA LEU A 107 -5.25 6.79 -19.09
C LEU A 107 -4.46 7.98 -18.54
N PHE A 108 -3.29 8.30 -19.12
CA PHE A 108 -2.45 9.40 -18.65
C PHE A 108 -2.97 10.80 -19.05
N GLU A 109 -3.78 10.90 -20.11
CA GLU A 109 -4.43 12.13 -20.52
C GLU A 109 -5.62 12.51 -19.64
N GLU A 110 -6.41 11.50 -19.20
CA GLU A 110 -7.70 11.74 -18.54
C GLU A 110 -7.65 11.59 -17.02
N ALA A 111 -6.74 10.75 -16.48
CA ALA A 111 -6.67 10.52 -15.05
C ALA A 111 -5.69 11.47 -14.35
N ASP A 112 -6.06 11.95 -13.18
CA ASP A 112 -5.22 12.77 -12.30
C ASP A 112 -4.14 11.90 -11.61
N LEU A 113 -3.14 11.44 -12.36
CA LEU A 113 -2.08 10.57 -11.87
C LEU A 113 -0.91 11.35 -11.27
N TRP A 114 -0.18 10.67 -10.39
CA TRP A 114 1.05 11.22 -9.82
C TRP A 114 2.16 11.32 -10.86
N PRO A 115 3.10 12.28 -10.77
CA PRO A 115 4.17 12.46 -11.77
C PRO A 115 5.03 11.22 -12.01
N ASN A 116 5.27 10.42 -10.96
CA ASN A 116 6.04 9.18 -11.01
C ASN A 116 5.18 7.94 -11.30
N PHE A 117 3.89 8.11 -11.61
CA PHE A 117 2.98 6.96 -11.80
C PHE A 117 3.46 6.00 -12.87
N LYS A 118 4.00 6.53 -13.97
CA LYS A 118 4.47 5.72 -15.10
C LYS A 118 5.62 4.77 -14.73
N SER A 119 6.59 5.25 -13.94
CA SER A 119 7.74 4.45 -13.54
C SER A 119 7.45 3.52 -12.39
N ASP A 120 6.64 3.96 -11.43
CA ASP A 120 6.57 3.35 -10.11
C ASP A 120 5.29 2.52 -9.91
N TYR A 121 4.15 2.97 -10.42
CA TYR A 121 2.84 2.33 -10.16
C TYR A 121 2.20 1.67 -11.38
N LEU A 122 2.49 2.13 -12.60
CA LEU A 122 1.98 1.49 -13.81
C LEU A 122 2.37 0.00 -13.90
N PRO A 123 3.58 -0.44 -13.50
CA PRO A 123 3.91 -1.86 -13.50
C PRO A 123 2.99 -2.73 -12.63
N LEU A 124 2.47 -2.17 -11.52
CA LEU A 124 1.50 -2.87 -10.65
C LEU A 124 0.12 -2.96 -11.32
N LEU A 125 -0.29 -1.87 -11.99
CA LEU A 125 -1.55 -1.82 -12.71
C LEU A 125 -1.53 -2.77 -13.93
N ASP A 126 -0.41 -2.83 -14.65
CA ASP A 126 -0.20 -3.76 -15.76
C ASP A 126 -0.22 -5.22 -15.29
N PHE A 127 0.40 -5.51 -14.14
CA PHE A 127 0.34 -6.83 -13.54
C PHE A 127 -1.11 -7.21 -13.17
N ALA A 128 -1.87 -6.30 -12.58
CA ALA A 128 -3.28 -6.53 -12.28
C ALA A 128 -4.09 -6.81 -13.56
N LYS A 129 -3.85 -6.04 -14.64
CA LYS A 129 -4.44 -6.25 -15.97
C LYS A 129 -4.12 -7.64 -16.51
N GLU A 130 -2.85 -8.05 -16.51
CA GLU A 130 -2.40 -9.38 -16.93
C GLU A 130 -3.12 -10.51 -16.17
N LYS A 131 -3.23 -10.36 -14.84
CA LYS A 131 -3.87 -11.36 -13.96
C LYS A 131 -5.39 -11.24 -13.91
N LYS A 132 -6.00 -10.28 -14.62
CA LYS A 132 -7.44 -9.97 -14.55
C LYS A 132 -7.92 -9.77 -13.12
N ALA A 133 -7.07 -9.12 -12.32
CA ALA A 133 -7.34 -8.80 -10.92
C ALA A 133 -7.93 -7.40 -10.81
N PRO A 134 -8.91 -7.17 -9.92
CA PRO A 134 -9.41 -5.83 -9.65
C PRO A 134 -8.30 -4.92 -9.10
N PHE A 135 -8.29 -3.65 -9.51
CA PHE A 135 -7.45 -2.61 -8.94
C PHE A 135 -8.32 -1.42 -8.54
N ILE A 136 -8.32 -1.09 -7.27
CA ILE A 136 -9.26 -0.16 -6.67
C ILE A 136 -8.58 1.19 -6.42
N ALA A 137 -9.20 2.25 -6.93
CA ALA A 137 -8.85 3.62 -6.59
C ALA A 137 -9.43 3.93 -5.20
N THR A 138 -8.56 3.91 -4.18
CA THR A 138 -9.02 3.91 -2.79
C THR A 138 -9.04 5.29 -2.14
N ASN A 139 -8.27 6.25 -2.66
CA ASN A 139 -8.08 7.53 -2.00
C ASN A 139 -9.22 8.53 -2.29
N ILE A 140 -9.49 9.38 -1.32
CA ILE A 140 -10.38 10.53 -1.52
C ILE A 140 -9.79 11.49 -2.56
N PRO A 141 -10.59 12.12 -3.42
CA PRO A 141 -10.10 13.18 -4.29
C PRO A 141 -9.34 14.26 -3.51
N ARG A 142 -8.14 14.62 -3.99
CA ARG A 142 -7.28 15.63 -3.33
C ARG A 142 -7.96 16.97 -3.12
N THR A 143 -8.92 17.31 -3.96
CA THR A 143 -9.74 18.52 -3.82
C THR A 143 -10.57 18.49 -2.55
N LEU A 144 -11.18 17.34 -2.23
CA LEU A 144 -11.99 17.16 -1.01
C LEU A 144 -11.12 17.12 0.24
N ALA A 145 -9.95 16.44 0.16
CA ALA A 145 -8.97 16.45 1.25
C ALA A 145 -8.44 17.88 1.53
N LYS A 146 -8.20 18.69 0.49
CA LYS A 146 -7.85 20.11 0.64
C LYS A 146 -8.97 20.91 1.31
N ILE A 147 -10.23 20.69 0.95
CA ILE A 147 -11.37 21.35 1.62
C ILE A 147 -11.37 21.03 3.12
N ALA A 148 -11.16 19.76 3.50
CA ALA A 148 -11.05 19.36 4.90
C ALA A 148 -9.89 20.05 5.63
N ALA A 149 -8.71 20.16 4.99
CA ALA A 149 -7.51 20.78 5.54
C ALA A 149 -7.64 22.31 5.70
N PHE A 150 -8.22 23.00 4.72
CA PHE A 150 -8.29 24.48 4.74
C PHE A 150 -9.56 25.00 5.43
N LYS A 151 -10.71 24.38 5.18
CA LYS A 151 -12.00 24.81 5.78
C LYS A 151 -12.27 24.07 7.08
N ASN A 152 -12.50 22.83 7.10
CA ASN A 152 -12.61 21.78 8.11
C ASN A 152 -13.60 20.68 7.70
N ILE A 153 -13.71 19.63 8.48
CA ILE A 153 -14.63 18.49 8.25
C ILE A 153 -16.12 18.94 8.28
N LYS A 154 -16.50 19.86 9.17
CA LYS A 154 -17.89 20.34 9.25
C LYS A 154 -18.34 21.05 7.97
N TYR A 155 -17.43 21.82 7.36
CA TYR A 155 -17.72 22.46 6.09
C TYR A 155 -17.89 21.41 4.97
N LEU A 156 -16.99 20.41 4.91
CA LEU A 156 -17.12 19.33 3.95
C LEU A 156 -18.45 18.57 4.13
N ASP A 157 -18.84 18.29 5.37
CA ASP A 157 -20.12 17.66 5.70
C ASP A 157 -21.33 18.50 5.21
N SER A 158 -21.25 19.82 5.33
CA SER A 158 -22.34 20.72 4.93
C SER A 158 -22.58 20.83 3.42
N ILE A 159 -21.60 20.46 2.60
CA ILE A 159 -21.70 20.52 1.12
C ILE A 159 -21.90 19.14 0.49
N ARG A 160 -22.15 18.11 1.28
CA ARG A 160 -22.32 16.74 0.82
C ARG A 160 -23.49 16.57 -0.14
N THR A 161 -23.26 15.77 -1.16
CA THR A 161 -24.25 15.27 -2.12
C THR A 161 -24.04 13.76 -2.28
N ASP A 162 -24.97 13.07 -2.91
CA ASP A 162 -24.81 11.63 -3.17
C ASP A 162 -23.53 11.33 -3.95
N THR A 163 -23.20 12.16 -4.94
CA THR A 163 -21.96 12.07 -5.71
C THR A 163 -20.73 12.23 -4.81
N LEU A 164 -20.69 13.20 -3.91
CA LEU A 164 -19.56 13.38 -3.00
C LEU A 164 -19.48 12.24 -1.97
N ASN A 165 -20.61 11.70 -1.53
CA ASN A 165 -20.68 10.58 -0.63
C ASN A 165 -20.04 9.31 -1.24
N SER A 166 -20.18 9.10 -2.53
CA SER A 166 -19.54 7.94 -3.21
C SER A 166 -18.02 8.08 -3.33
N LEU A 167 -17.46 9.27 -3.08
CA LEU A 167 -16.02 9.55 -3.22
C LEU A 167 -15.25 9.58 -1.90
N MET A 168 -15.91 9.42 -0.76
CA MET A 168 -15.27 9.50 0.56
C MET A 168 -15.90 8.51 1.55
N CYS A 169 -15.26 8.38 2.72
CA CYS A 169 -15.75 7.50 3.79
C CYS A 169 -17.15 7.90 4.27
N PRO A 170 -17.86 6.99 4.97
CA PRO A 170 -19.15 7.29 5.58
C PRO A 170 -19.08 8.47 6.57
N PHE A 171 -20.15 9.26 6.61
CA PHE A 171 -20.36 10.35 7.57
C PHE A 171 -21.51 10.02 8.52
N PRO A 172 -21.53 10.58 9.75
CA PRO A 172 -20.64 11.64 10.26
C PRO A 172 -19.21 11.13 10.50
N PHE A 173 -18.21 11.94 10.09
CA PHE A 173 -16.80 11.66 10.33
C PHE A 173 -16.26 12.55 11.46
N SER A 174 -15.47 11.97 12.35
CA SER A 174 -14.76 12.70 13.39
C SER A 174 -13.32 12.23 13.51
N LEU A 175 -12.38 13.17 13.70
CA LEU A 175 -10.98 12.85 13.92
C LEU A 175 -10.81 12.08 15.22
N PRO A 176 -10.25 10.86 15.21
CA PRO A 176 -9.97 10.08 16.42
C PRO A 176 -8.67 10.55 17.09
N GLU A 177 -8.68 11.75 17.69
CA GLU A 177 -7.50 12.44 18.25
C GLU A 177 -6.70 11.59 19.27
N LYS A 178 -7.35 10.61 19.91
CA LYS A 178 -6.71 9.72 20.89
C LYS A 178 -6.02 8.51 20.24
N ALA A 179 -6.35 8.19 18.99
CA ALA A 179 -5.68 7.10 18.26
C ALA A 179 -4.21 7.47 18.02
N LYS A 180 -3.32 6.48 18.19
CA LYS A 180 -1.86 6.70 18.25
C LYS A 180 -1.32 7.56 17.11
N PRO A 181 -1.57 7.25 15.81
CA PRO A 181 -0.96 8.01 14.72
C PRO A 181 -1.38 9.48 14.72
N TYR A 182 -2.67 9.76 14.94
CA TYR A 182 -3.18 11.13 14.91
C TYR A 182 -2.78 11.94 16.14
N LYS A 183 -2.74 11.29 17.32
CA LYS A 183 -2.25 11.91 18.55
C LYS A 183 -0.79 12.37 18.44
N GLU A 184 0.05 11.55 17.82
CA GLU A 184 1.47 11.89 17.61
C GLU A 184 1.63 13.02 16.61
N LEU A 185 0.89 13.04 15.52
CA LEU A 185 0.86 14.14 14.56
C LEU A 185 0.40 15.46 15.17
N ILE A 186 -0.67 15.43 15.98
CA ILE A 186 -1.15 16.63 16.67
C ILE A 186 -0.06 17.18 17.61
N LYS A 187 0.66 16.29 18.31
CA LYS A 187 1.75 16.68 19.22
C LYS A 187 2.99 17.20 18.50
N SER A 188 3.29 16.68 17.31
CA SER A 188 4.46 17.11 16.54
C SER A 188 4.31 18.50 15.92
N ASP A 189 3.12 19.09 16.05
CA ASP A 189 2.77 20.38 15.44
C ASP A 189 3.06 20.45 13.92
N PHE A 190 2.78 19.35 13.25
CA PHE A 190 3.04 19.15 11.82
C PHE A 190 2.46 20.26 10.93
N GLY A 191 1.38 20.90 11.36
CA GLY A 191 0.75 22.01 10.65
C GLY A 191 1.51 23.32 10.75
N ALA A 192 2.15 23.62 11.88
CA ALA A 192 2.81 24.91 12.12
C ALA A 192 3.95 25.15 11.14
N SER A 193 4.70 24.13 10.77
CA SER A 193 5.77 24.22 9.75
C SER A 193 5.25 24.64 8.37
N HIS A 194 3.94 24.53 8.12
CA HIS A 194 3.28 24.90 6.86
C HIS A 194 2.34 26.10 7.02
N GLY A 195 2.37 26.79 8.17
CA GLY A 195 1.48 27.93 8.46
C GLY A 195 -0.02 27.56 8.53
N MET A 196 -0.33 26.29 8.83
CA MET A 196 -1.68 25.74 8.83
C MET A 196 -2.08 25.20 10.22
N ASP A 197 -3.38 25.14 10.47
CA ASP A 197 -3.91 24.50 11.68
C ASP A 197 -3.63 23.00 11.67
N THR A 198 -2.77 22.54 12.59
CA THR A 198 -2.35 21.15 12.73
C THR A 198 -3.54 20.19 12.82
N ARG A 199 -4.60 20.53 13.58
CA ARG A 199 -5.78 19.66 13.69
C ARG A 199 -6.52 19.49 12.38
N LYS A 200 -6.63 20.52 11.57
CA LYS A 200 -7.27 20.43 10.25
C LYS A 200 -6.49 19.56 9.29
N ILE A 201 -5.14 19.68 9.28
CA ILE A 201 -4.28 18.82 8.45
C ILE A 201 -4.40 17.36 8.91
N VAL A 202 -4.31 17.12 10.21
CA VAL A 202 -4.43 15.76 10.77
C VAL A 202 -5.82 15.19 10.50
N ALA A 203 -6.88 16.01 10.55
CA ALA A 203 -8.23 15.58 10.18
C ALA A 203 -8.33 15.20 8.68
N ALA A 204 -7.64 15.93 7.80
CA ALA A 204 -7.60 15.59 6.38
C ALA A 204 -6.83 14.28 6.14
N GLN A 205 -5.74 14.02 6.85
CA GLN A 205 -5.03 12.73 6.78
C GLN A 205 -5.91 11.58 7.29
N ALA A 206 -6.57 11.77 8.43
CA ALA A 206 -7.50 10.77 8.96
C ALA A 206 -8.70 10.51 8.02
N LEU A 207 -9.15 11.53 7.29
CA LEU A 207 -10.20 11.39 6.28
C LEU A 207 -9.73 10.57 5.07
N LYS A 208 -8.47 10.73 4.63
CA LYS A 208 -7.86 9.88 3.61
C LYS A 208 -7.83 8.43 4.08
N ASP A 209 -7.29 8.17 5.28
CA ASP A 209 -7.18 6.83 5.86
C ASP A 209 -8.55 6.15 5.94
N ALA A 210 -9.56 6.87 6.44
CA ALA A 210 -10.93 6.40 6.55
C ALA A 210 -11.54 6.07 5.18
N THR A 211 -11.25 6.90 4.16
CA THR A 211 -11.74 6.68 2.80
C THR A 211 -11.06 5.46 2.18
N MET A 212 -9.75 5.31 2.32
CA MET A 212 -9.03 4.13 1.85
C MET A 212 -9.55 2.86 2.51
N ALA A 213 -9.74 2.88 3.83
CA ALA A 213 -10.29 1.75 4.57
C ALA A 213 -11.71 1.39 4.14
N SER A 214 -12.61 2.37 3.97
CA SER A 214 -13.97 2.10 3.49
C SER A 214 -13.98 1.56 2.07
N SER A 215 -13.12 2.06 1.19
CA SER A 215 -12.96 1.57 -0.19
C SER A 215 -12.47 0.13 -0.24
N ILE A 216 -11.55 -0.24 0.65
CA ILE A 216 -11.08 -1.62 0.80
C ILE A 216 -12.25 -2.52 1.21
N LEU A 217 -12.99 -2.15 2.26
CA LEU A 217 -14.09 -2.96 2.79
C LEU A 217 -15.28 -3.09 1.84
N GLU A 218 -15.55 -2.07 1.04
CA GLU A 218 -16.65 -2.07 0.06
C GLU A 218 -16.52 -3.22 -0.96
N LEU A 219 -15.30 -3.58 -1.33
CA LEU A 219 -15.04 -4.57 -2.38
C LEU A 219 -14.33 -5.83 -1.89
N TYR A 220 -13.79 -5.81 -0.66
CA TYR A 220 -13.11 -6.97 -0.09
C TYR A 220 -14.02 -8.21 -0.04
N ASN A 221 -13.47 -9.33 -0.45
CA ASN A 221 -14.07 -10.65 -0.27
C ASN A 221 -12.99 -11.65 0.18
N SER A 222 -13.37 -12.64 0.97
CA SER A 222 -12.44 -13.61 1.58
C SER A 222 -11.80 -14.61 0.61
N GLU A 223 -12.20 -14.61 -0.66
CA GLU A 223 -11.60 -15.45 -1.69
C GLU A 223 -10.26 -14.90 -2.18
N ARG A 224 -9.96 -13.63 -1.86
CA ARG A 224 -8.78 -12.90 -2.30
C ARG A 224 -8.08 -12.23 -1.13
N ILE A 225 -6.78 -12.00 -1.27
CA ILE A 225 -6.06 -11.07 -0.40
C ILE A 225 -6.22 -9.67 -1.00
N PHE A 226 -6.56 -8.68 -0.17
CA PHE A 226 -6.50 -7.29 -0.59
C PHE A 226 -5.09 -6.75 -0.32
N LEU A 227 -4.30 -6.53 -1.38
CA LEU A 227 -2.97 -5.92 -1.28
C LEU A 227 -3.09 -4.42 -1.61
N HIS A 228 -2.86 -3.58 -0.60
CA HIS A 228 -2.98 -2.13 -0.69
C HIS A 228 -1.61 -1.45 -0.61
N PHE A 229 -1.36 -0.52 -1.51
CA PHE A 229 -0.13 0.29 -1.56
C PHE A 229 -0.43 1.70 -1.07
N ASN A 230 0.34 2.16 -0.08
CA ASN A 230 0.16 3.47 0.53
C ASN A 230 1.48 3.99 1.09
N GLY A 231 1.60 5.30 1.25
CA GLY A 231 2.73 5.86 2.01
C GLY A 231 2.78 5.29 3.42
N ASP A 232 3.96 4.99 3.92
CA ASP A 232 4.19 4.28 5.19
C ASP A 232 3.42 4.92 6.36
N PHE A 233 3.32 6.24 6.36
CA PHE A 233 2.55 6.99 7.36
C PHE A 233 1.11 6.49 7.53
N HIS A 234 0.45 6.06 6.44
CA HIS A 234 -0.96 5.68 6.43
C HIS A 234 -1.24 4.28 7.01
N SER A 235 -0.20 3.47 7.29
CA SER A 235 -0.39 2.11 7.82
C SER A 235 0.54 1.74 8.98
N LYS A 236 1.68 2.42 9.13
CA LYS A 236 2.65 2.08 10.18
C LYS A 236 2.05 2.07 11.58
N ASP A 237 2.64 1.27 12.46
CA ASP A 237 2.18 1.04 13.83
C ASP A 237 0.75 0.44 13.90
N HIS A 238 0.26 -0.20 12.81
CA HIS A 238 -1.14 -0.63 12.65
C HIS A 238 -2.14 0.52 12.87
N GLY A 239 -1.71 1.75 12.53
CA GLY A 239 -2.52 2.97 12.58
C GLY A 239 -3.22 3.27 11.27
N GLY A 240 -3.65 4.52 11.09
CA GLY A 240 -4.20 4.99 9.83
C GLY A 240 -5.27 4.07 9.25
N ILE A 241 -5.01 3.51 8.06
CA ILE A 241 -5.92 2.60 7.35
C ILE A 241 -6.28 1.39 8.22
N ALA A 242 -5.31 0.76 8.89
CA ALA A 242 -5.57 -0.42 9.74
C ALA A 242 -6.51 -0.10 10.91
N TYR A 243 -6.38 1.09 11.51
CA TYR A 243 -7.32 1.57 12.54
C TYR A 243 -8.74 1.67 11.98
N TRP A 244 -8.94 2.28 10.80
CA TRP A 244 -10.26 2.47 10.21
C TRP A 244 -10.86 1.18 9.66
N LEU A 245 -10.05 0.24 9.16
CA LEU A 245 -10.49 -1.10 8.80
C LEU A 245 -11.13 -1.81 9.99
N ASN A 246 -10.44 -1.79 11.15
CA ASN A 246 -10.99 -2.36 12.38
C ASN A 246 -12.20 -1.60 12.94
N PHE A 247 -12.29 -0.28 12.68
CA PHE A 247 -13.41 0.56 13.13
C PHE A 247 -14.69 0.32 12.30
N TYR A 248 -14.54 0.15 10.97
CA TYR A 248 -15.68 -0.03 10.07
C TYR A 248 -16.10 -1.48 9.88
N SER A 249 -15.24 -2.44 10.14
CA SER A 249 -15.54 -3.84 9.92
C SER A 249 -16.35 -4.42 11.09
N ASP A 250 -17.45 -5.09 10.78
CA ASP A 250 -18.21 -5.90 11.73
C ASP A 250 -17.56 -7.26 12.01
N LYS A 251 -16.52 -7.61 11.25
CA LYS A 251 -15.80 -8.88 11.37
C LYS A 251 -14.36 -8.62 11.79
N LYS A 252 -13.78 -9.59 12.51
CA LYS A 252 -12.33 -9.60 12.70
C LYS A 252 -11.66 -9.84 11.35
N LEU A 253 -10.73 -8.97 10.98
CA LEU A 253 -9.88 -9.10 9.79
C LEU A 253 -8.45 -9.41 10.23
N ASP A 254 -7.79 -10.31 9.51
CA ASP A 254 -6.37 -10.57 9.69
C ASP A 254 -5.60 -9.61 8.76
N ILE A 255 -5.04 -8.55 9.36
CA ILE A 255 -4.37 -7.45 8.67
C ILE A 255 -2.88 -7.48 8.95
N SER A 256 -2.07 -7.57 7.92
CA SER A 256 -0.62 -7.41 8.03
C SER A 256 -0.14 -6.09 7.46
N VAL A 257 0.84 -5.49 8.14
CA VAL A 257 1.47 -4.23 7.74
C VAL A 257 2.93 -4.49 7.40
N ILE A 258 3.33 -4.13 6.18
CA ILE A 258 4.72 -3.97 5.78
C ILE A 258 5.04 -2.49 5.93
N SER A 259 6.00 -2.15 6.81
CA SER A 259 6.44 -0.78 7.01
C SER A 259 7.81 -0.58 6.36
N SER A 260 8.05 0.58 5.76
CA SER A 260 9.31 0.91 5.12
C SER A 260 9.99 2.07 5.83
N VAL A 261 11.29 1.92 6.08
CA VAL A 261 12.11 2.93 6.75
C VAL A 261 13.39 3.20 5.97
N GLU A 262 13.78 4.46 5.89
CA GLU A 262 15.04 4.88 5.30
C GLU A 262 16.11 5.02 6.37
N SER A 263 17.34 4.58 6.08
CA SER A 263 18.45 4.63 7.02
C SER A 263 19.80 4.66 6.29
N ASN A 264 20.83 5.15 6.99
CA ASN A 264 22.22 5.11 6.51
C ASN A 264 22.87 3.71 6.60
N SER A 265 22.24 2.77 7.31
CA SER A 265 22.65 1.36 7.33
C SER A 265 21.43 0.43 7.22
N LEU A 266 21.66 -0.80 6.79
CA LEU A 266 20.61 -1.80 6.70
C LEU A 266 20.32 -2.49 8.04
N ASP A 267 21.02 -2.15 9.12
CA ASP A 267 20.85 -2.77 10.43
C ASP A 267 19.51 -2.38 11.07
N PHE A 268 18.86 -3.35 11.70
CA PHE A 268 17.61 -3.14 12.40
C PHE A 268 17.76 -2.26 13.64
N LYS A 269 16.92 -1.24 13.78
CA LYS A 269 16.85 -0.40 14.97
C LYS A 269 15.64 -0.75 15.84
N LYS A 270 15.80 -0.76 17.16
CA LYS A 270 14.76 -1.19 18.13
C LYS A 270 13.49 -0.34 18.07
N GLU A 271 13.60 0.93 17.70
CA GLU A 271 12.47 1.84 17.54
C GLU A 271 11.50 1.43 16.43
N TRP A 272 11.95 0.65 15.46
CA TRP A 272 11.10 0.18 14.34
C TRP A 272 10.24 -1.04 14.67
N LYS A 273 10.53 -1.69 15.80
CA LYS A 273 9.97 -3.01 16.18
C LYS A 273 8.44 -3.12 16.11
N LYS A 274 7.70 -2.00 16.24
CA LYS A 274 6.24 -2.00 16.26
C LYS A 274 5.63 -1.35 15.03
N GLN A 275 6.44 -0.93 14.07
CA GLN A 275 5.94 -0.19 12.91
C GLN A 275 5.14 -1.07 11.94
N GLY A 276 5.43 -2.37 11.90
CA GLY A 276 4.71 -3.34 11.08
C GLY A 276 5.02 -4.78 11.50
N ASP A 277 4.38 -5.73 10.86
CA ASP A 277 4.68 -7.16 10.98
C ASP A 277 6.00 -7.48 10.27
N PHE A 278 6.24 -6.74 9.18
CA PHE A 278 7.51 -6.72 8.47
C PHE A 278 8.01 -5.29 8.32
N ILE A 279 9.35 -5.14 8.40
CA ILE A 279 10.03 -3.86 8.25
C ILE A 279 11.03 -4.00 7.10
N ILE A 280 10.86 -3.19 6.06
CA ILE A 280 11.83 -3.04 4.98
C ILE A 280 12.70 -1.84 5.29
N VAL A 281 13.99 -2.07 5.52
CA VAL A 281 14.98 -1.00 5.67
C VAL A 281 15.61 -0.74 4.31
N VAL A 282 15.54 0.48 3.81
CA VAL A 282 16.20 0.91 2.57
C VAL A 282 17.32 1.90 2.89
N LEU A 283 18.38 1.90 2.05
CA LEU A 283 19.46 2.85 2.20
C LEU A 283 19.06 4.24 1.69
N GLU A 284 19.43 5.29 2.44
CA GLU A 284 19.22 6.70 2.08
C GLU A 284 19.82 7.09 0.71
N ASN A 285 20.94 6.44 0.35
CA ASN A 285 21.60 6.62 -0.94
C ASN A 285 21.11 5.67 -2.03
N GLY A 286 20.00 4.97 -1.81
CA GLY A 286 19.36 4.12 -2.80
C GLY A 286 18.77 4.91 -3.98
N PRO A 287 18.39 4.22 -5.06
CA PRO A 287 17.84 4.86 -6.25
C PRO A 287 16.48 5.51 -5.95
N LYS A 288 16.31 6.76 -6.40
CA LYS A 288 15.09 7.55 -6.22
C LYS A 288 14.42 7.81 -7.57
N SER A 289 13.10 7.97 -7.56
CA SER A 289 12.30 8.27 -8.76
C SER A 289 12.31 9.76 -9.12
N TYR A 290 12.54 10.63 -8.13
CA TYR A 290 12.64 12.10 -8.29
C TYR A 290 13.36 12.72 -7.10
#